data_6a3b079c3551f6331d1a6ea4b2512bf2
#
_entry.id   6a3b079c3551f6331d1a6ea4b2512bf2
#
_cell.length_a   1.000
_cell.length_b   1.000
_cell.length_c   1.000
_cell.angle_alpha   90.00
_cell.angle_beta   90.00
_cell.angle_gamma   90.00
#
_symmetry.space_group_name_H-M   'P 1'
#
loop_
_entity.id
_entity.type
_entity.pdbx_description
1 polymer ?
#
loop_
_entity_poly.entity_id
_entity_poly.type
_entity_poly.pdbx_seq_one_letter_code
_entity_poly.pdbx_strand_id
1 'polypeptide(L)'
;MYQNCSVEGIQVLLVEDNELNMEIAEFLLKEEKMIVTKAWNGREAVEIFENSEPGYFDVILMDLMMPQMGGLEATRRIRKLDRRDAKTIPIFAMTANAFLDDIAQSKAAGMNEHFSKPLQMEKVIDTIRFYCTAR
;
A
#
# COMPACT_ATOMS: atom_id res chain seq x y z
N MET A 1 1.36 13.13 -18.53
CA MET A 1 0.19 12.38 -18.94
C MET A 1 -0.61 11.83 -17.76
N TYR A 2 0.00 11.02 -16.93
CA TYR A 2 -0.71 10.49 -15.76
C TYR A 2 -1.06 11.58 -14.74
N GLN A 3 -0.28 12.64 -14.71
CA GLN A 3 -0.48 13.73 -13.77
C GLN A 3 -1.83 14.43 -13.93
N ASN A 4 -2.48 14.23 -15.06
CA ASN A 4 -3.80 14.80 -15.32
C ASN A 4 -4.95 13.83 -15.02
N CYS A 5 -4.62 12.59 -14.63
CA CYS A 5 -5.63 11.60 -14.31
C CYS A 5 -6.07 11.75 -12.85
N SER A 6 -7.37 11.63 -12.61
CA SER A 6 -7.90 11.73 -11.26
C SER A 6 -7.65 10.46 -10.48
N VAL A 7 -7.35 10.60 -9.18
CA VAL A 7 -7.29 9.47 -8.26
C VAL A 7 -8.55 9.40 -7.39
N GLU A 8 -9.54 10.21 -7.70
CA GLU A 8 -10.78 10.24 -6.95
C GLU A 8 -11.45 8.86 -6.97
N GLY A 9 -11.87 8.39 -5.80
CA GLY A 9 -12.54 7.10 -5.68
C GLY A 9 -11.64 5.88 -5.63
N ILE A 10 -10.33 6.06 -5.76
CA ILE A 10 -9.39 4.93 -5.64
C ILE A 10 -9.46 4.38 -4.23
N GLN A 11 -9.58 3.05 -4.12
CA GLN A 11 -9.70 2.35 -2.84
C GLN A 11 -8.30 1.95 -2.36
N VAL A 12 -7.87 2.55 -1.25
CA VAL A 12 -6.53 2.33 -0.69
C VAL A 12 -6.65 1.53 0.60
N LEU A 13 -5.87 0.46 0.70
CA LEU A 13 -5.68 -0.22 1.99
C LEU A 13 -4.37 0.34 2.57
N LEU A 14 -4.51 1.13 3.63
CA LEU A 14 -3.37 1.80 4.26
C LEU A 14 -2.98 1.07 5.53
N VAL A 15 -1.77 0.53 5.55
CA VAL A 15 -1.27 -0.30 6.65
C VAL A 15 -0.13 0.42 7.36
N GLU A 16 -0.37 0.82 8.61
CA GLU A 16 0.57 1.62 9.39
C GLU A 16 0.29 1.39 10.87
N ASP A 17 1.31 1.09 11.67
CA ASP A 17 1.11 0.83 13.08
C ASP A 17 1.20 2.07 13.98
N ASN A 18 1.73 3.16 13.46
CA ASN A 18 1.87 4.40 14.21
C ASN A 18 0.64 5.29 14.00
N GLU A 19 -0.01 5.65 15.11
CA GLU A 19 -1.26 6.40 15.05
C GLU A 19 -1.11 7.75 14.34
N LEU A 20 -0.05 8.49 14.65
CA LEU A 20 0.16 9.79 14.05
C LEU A 20 0.43 9.68 12.55
N ASN A 21 1.29 8.73 12.16
CA ASN A 21 1.58 8.50 10.75
C ASN A 21 0.33 8.07 9.98
N MET A 22 -0.50 7.25 10.62
CA MET A 22 -1.77 6.81 10.02
C MET A 22 -2.68 8.01 9.75
N GLU A 23 -2.82 8.90 10.74
CA GLU A 23 -3.67 10.07 10.60
C GLU A 23 -3.19 10.99 9.48
N ILE A 24 -1.89 11.24 9.42
CA ILE A 24 -1.33 12.13 8.41
C ILE A 24 -1.55 11.55 7.01
N ALA A 25 -1.21 10.28 6.83
CA ALA A 25 -1.37 9.63 5.52
C ALA A 25 -2.83 9.57 5.10
N GLU A 26 -3.70 9.20 6.03
CA GLU A 26 -5.13 9.15 5.74
C GLU A 26 -5.66 10.52 5.31
N PHE A 27 -5.28 11.57 6.04
CA PHE A 27 -5.72 12.93 5.72
C PHE A 27 -5.31 13.32 4.31
N LEU A 28 -4.03 13.09 3.97
CA LEU A 28 -3.52 13.49 2.66
C LEU A 28 -4.15 12.71 1.51
N LEU A 29 -4.39 11.42 1.71
CA LEU A 29 -5.05 10.61 0.70
C LEU A 29 -6.51 11.04 0.51
N LYS A 30 -7.20 11.35 1.60
CA LYS A 30 -8.59 11.79 1.52
C LYS A 30 -8.73 13.18 0.89
N GLU A 31 -7.69 14.02 1.04
CA GLU A 31 -7.68 15.32 0.35
C GLU A 31 -7.74 15.15 -1.17
N GLU A 32 -7.20 14.03 -1.66
CA GLU A 32 -7.28 13.70 -3.09
C GLU A 32 -8.51 12.88 -3.42
N LYS A 33 -9.44 12.75 -2.47
CA LYS A 33 -10.73 12.07 -2.62
C LYS A 33 -10.60 10.56 -2.86
N MET A 34 -9.52 9.98 -2.37
CA MET A 34 -9.38 8.53 -2.31
C MET A 34 -10.13 7.99 -1.10
N ILE A 35 -10.51 6.73 -1.18
CA ILE A 35 -11.23 6.05 -0.10
C ILE A 35 -10.24 5.18 0.64
N VAL A 36 -10.10 5.41 1.95
CA VAL A 36 -9.06 4.76 2.75
C VAL A 36 -9.65 3.76 3.72
N THR A 37 -9.14 2.54 3.69
CA THR A 37 -9.41 1.53 4.70
C THR A 37 -8.12 1.34 5.50
N LYS A 38 -8.20 1.39 6.81
CA LYS A 38 -7.03 1.36 7.68
C LYS A 38 -6.79 -0.03 8.25
N ALA A 39 -5.52 -0.45 8.26
CA ALA A 39 -5.08 -1.65 8.96
C ALA A 39 -3.89 -1.24 9.83
N TRP A 40 -3.83 -1.76 11.05
CA TRP A 40 -2.86 -1.32 12.05
C TRP A 40 -1.65 -2.25 12.17
N ASN A 41 -1.68 -3.37 11.48
CA ASN A 41 -0.55 -4.29 11.40
C ASN A 41 -0.73 -5.19 10.18
N GLY A 42 0.28 -6.01 9.89
CA GLY A 42 0.25 -6.88 8.73
C GLY A 42 -0.84 -7.94 8.78
N ARG A 43 -1.14 -8.45 9.98
CA ARG A 43 -2.18 -9.46 10.14
C ARG A 43 -3.55 -8.89 9.78
N GLU A 44 -3.84 -7.68 10.29
CA GLU A 44 -5.10 -7.02 9.92
C GLU A 44 -5.18 -6.78 8.43
N ALA A 45 -4.06 -6.38 7.82
CA ALA A 45 -4.04 -6.12 6.38
C ALA A 45 -4.42 -7.37 5.60
N VAL A 46 -3.84 -8.52 5.95
CA VAL A 46 -4.16 -9.78 5.29
C VAL A 46 -5.63 -10.13 5.48
N GLU A 47 -6.13 -10.00 6.71
CA GLU A 47 -7.52 -10.33 7.01
C GLU A 47 -8.49 -9.43 6.27
N ILE A 48 -8.23 -8.14 6.26
CA ILE A 48 -9.10 -7.17 5.58
C ILE A 48 -9.11 -7.46 4.08
N PHE A 49 -7.94 -7.68 3.49
CA PHE A 49 -7.86 -7.96 2.07
C PHE A 49 -8.57 -9.27 1.73
N GLU A 50 -8.31 -10.31 2.51
CA GLU A 50 -8.89 -11.63 2.27
C GLU A 50 -10.41 -11.59 2.33
N ASN A 51 -10.97 -10.78 3.23
CA ASN A 51 -12.42 -10.68 3.42
C ASN A 51 -13.07 -9.68 2.48
N SER A 52 -12.28 -8.97 1.67
CA SER A 52 -12.84 -8.01 0.72
C SER A 52 -13.31 -8.71 -0.55
N GLU A 53 -14.24 -8.08 -1.25
CA GLU A 53 -14.65 -8.56 -2.57
C GLU A 53 -13.47 -8.46 -3.54
N PRO A 54 -13.28 -9.45 -4.41
CA PRO A 54 -12.21 -9.36 -5.41
C PRO A 54 -12.32 -8.08 -6.23
N GLY A 55 -11.20 -7.38 -6.35
CA GLY A 55 -11.16 -6.11 -7.08
C GLY A 55 -11.59 -4.89 -6.27
N TYR A 56 -11.94 -5.06 -4.99
CA TYR A 56 -12.36 -3.93 -4.17
C TYR A 56 -11.23 -2.92 -3.94
N PHE A 57 -10.04 -3.40 -3.59
CA PHE A 57 -8.91 -2.50 -3.37
C PHE A 57 -8.12 -2.28 -4.65
N ASP A 58 -7.68 -1.06 -4.85
CA ASP A 58 -6.89 -0.67 -6.02
C ASP A 58 -5.40 -0.64 -5.73
N VAL A 59 -5.01 -0.37 -4.47
CA VAL A 59 -3.60 -0.26 -4.08
C VAL A 59 -3.47 -0.50 -2.59
N ILE A 60 -2.33 -1.05 -2.18
CA ILE A 60 -1.99 -1.23 -0.76
C ILE A 60 -0.74 -0.42 -0.45
N LEU A 61 -0.81 0.43 0.58
CA LEU A 61 0.36 1.11 1.12
C LEU A 61 0.75 0.38 2.39
N MET A 62 1.91 -0.28 2.39
CA MET A 62 2.29 -1.24 3.42
C MET A 62 3.56 -0.83 4.14
N ASP A 63 3.46 -0.50 5.42
CA ASP A 63 4.61 -0.27 6.28
C ASP A 63 5.39 -1.57 6.43
N LEU A 64 6.71 -1.51 6.36
CA LEU A 64 7.55 -2.71 6.50
C LEU A 64 7.77 -3.11 7.95
N MET A 65 7.90 -2.13 8.84
CA MET A 65 8.25 -2.40 10.24
C MET A 65 7.03 -2.27 11.14
N MET A 66 6.43 -3.40 11.46
CA MET A 66 5.23 -3.44 12.30
C MET A 66 5.31 -4.61 13.27
N PRO A 67 4.68 -4.50 14.46
CA PRO A 67 4.61 -5.63 15.37
C PRO A 67 3.67 -6.71 14.84
N GLN A 68 3.79 -7.91 15.38
CA GLN A 68 2.98 -9.08 15.07
C GLN A 68 3.26 -9.65 13.69
N MET A 69 3.06 -8.89 12.62
CA MET A 69 3.39 -9.32 11.27
C MET A 69 3.86 -8.11 10.50
N GLY A 70 5.10 -8.16 10.02
CA GLY A 70 5.68 -7.08 9.22
C GLY A 70 5.14 -7.06 7.81
N GLY A 71 5.46 -5.98 7.09
CA GLY A 71 4.94 -5.76 5.75
C GLY A 71 5.41 -6.77 4.72
N LEU A 72 6.65 -7.29 4.87
CA LEU A 72 7.15 -8.30 3.93
C LEU A 72 6.34 -9.60 4.02
N GLU A 73 6.10 -10.08 5.24
CA GLU A 73 5.34 -11.30 5.41
C GLU A 73 3.88 -11.09 5.01
N ALA A 74 3.29 -9.96 5.37
CA ALA A 74 1.92 -9.65 4.97
C ALA A 74 1.79 -9.67 3.45
N THR A 75 2.75 -9.07 2.74
CA THR A 75 2.75 -9.06 1.28
C THR A 75 2.83 -10.48 0.72
N ARG A 76 3.72 -11.31 1.27
CA ARG A 76 3.83 -12.70 0.81
C ARG A 76 2.52 -13.44 1.01
N ARG A 77 1.86 -13.24 2.14
CA ARG A 77 0.59 -13.91 2.42
C ARG A 77 -0.52 -13.44 1.48
N ILE A 78 -0.58 -12.15 1.22
CA ILE A 78 -1.56 -11.60 0.28
C ILE A 78 -1.33 -12.19 -1.11
N ARG A 79 -0.07 -12.22 -1.58
CA ARG A 79 0.25 -12.72 -2.91
C ARG A 79 -0.07 -14.22 -3.08
N LYS A 80 -0.14 -14.97 -1.97
CA LYS A 80 -0.45 -16.39 -2.01
C LYS A 80 -1.94 -16.70 -1.96
N LEU A 81 -2.79 -15.72 -1.72
CA LEU A 81 -4.23 -15.93 -1.71
C LEU A 81 -4.70 -16.41 -3.08
N ASP A 82 -5.69 -17.29 -3.08
CA ASP A 82 -6.20 -17.87 -4.32
C ASP A 82 -7.25 -16.96 -4.95
N ARG A 83 -6.79 -15.81 -5.41
CA ARG A 83 -7.65 -14.85 -6.11
C ARG A 83 -6.77 -14.02 -7.03
N ARG A 84 -7.35 -13.65 -8.18
CA ARG A 84 -6.58 -12.97 -9.23
C ARG A 84 -6.02 -11.63 -8.75
N ASP A 85 -6.84 -10.81 -8.09
CA ASP A 85 -6.42 -9.49 -7.67
C ASP A 85 -5.27 -9.53 -6.66
N ALA A 86 -5.16 -10.62 -5.89
CA ALA A 86 -4.06 -10.79 -4.95
C ALA A 86 -2.70 -10.87 -5.64
N LYS A 87 -2.68 -11.31 -6.89
CA LYS A 87 -1.44 -11.47 -7.66
C LYS A 87 -1.05 -10.18 -8.37
N THR A 88 -1.98 -9.27 -8.60
CA THR A 88 -1.76 -8.11 -9.46
C THR A 88 -1.89 -6.77 -8.75
N ILE A 89 -2.52 -6.71 -7.57
CA ILE A 89 -2.71 -5.42 -6.89
C ILE A 89 -1.37 -4.74 -6.62
N PRO A 90 -1.23 -3.44 -6.94
CA PRO A 90 -0.01 -2.73 -6.59
C PRO A 90 0.15 -2.66 -5.08
N ILE A 91 1.33 -3.01 -4.58
CA ILE A 91 1.67 -2.92 -3.16
C ILE A 91 2.92 -2.07 -3.05
N PHE A 92 2.82 -0.95 -2.34
CA PHE A 92 3.92 0.00 -2.16
C PHE A 92 4.45 -0.12 -0.74
N ALA A 93 5.76 -0.36 -0.62
CA ALA A 93 6.41 -0.45 0.68
C ALA A 93 6.69 0.96 1.22
N MET A 94 6.50 1.12 2.52
CA MET A 94 6.87 2.35 3.24
C MET A 94 7.87 1.96 4.32
N THR A 95 9.01 2.63 4.38
CA THR A 95 10.05 2.26 5.33
C THR A 95 10.84 3.46 5.80
N ALA A 96 11.34 3.39 7.06
CA ALA A 96 12.25 4.40 7.58
C ALA A 96 13.65 4.24 7.00
N ASN A 97 13.99 3.06 6.46
CA ASN A 97 15.29 2.76 5.87
C ASN A 97 15.12 2.17 4.48
N ALA A 98 15.57 2.91 3.47
CA ALA A 98 15.47 2.46 2.08
C ALA A 98 16.84 2.03 1.56
N PHE A 99 17.47 1.06 2.24
CA PHE A 99 18.71 0.48 1.78
C PHE A 99 18.47 -0.50 0.65
N LEU A 100 19.48 -0.72 -0.18
CA LEU A 100 19.35 -1.60 -1.35
C LEU A 100 18.88 -3.00 -0.99
N ASP A 101 19.37 -3.54 0.14
CA ASP A 101 18.97 -4.88 0.57
C ASP A 101 17.47 -4.91 0.90
N ASP A 102 16.96 -3.86 1.52
CA ASP A 102 15.54 -3.77 1.87
C ASP A 102 14.68 -3.67 0.61
N ILE A 103 15.15 -2.93 -0.38
CA ILE A 103 14.46 -2.81 -1.66
C ILE A 103 14.40 -4.17 -2.36
N ALA A 104 15.52 -4.90 -2.38
CA ALA A 104 15.56 -6.23 -2.99
C ALA A 104 14.60 -7.18 -2.30
N GLN A 105 14.56 -7.16 -0.96
CA GLN A 105 13.66 -8.01 -0.19
C GLN A 105 12.20 -7.65 -0.44
N SER A 106 11.89 -6.37 -0.55
CA SER A 106 10.53 -5.91 -0.85
C SER A 106 10.07 -6.44 -2.20
N LYS A 107 10.92 -6.33 -3.21
CA LYS A 107 10.58 -6.83 -4.53
C LYS A 107 10.41 -8.34 -4.55
N ALA A 108 11.29 -9.04 -3.84
CA ALA A 108 11.21 -10.50 -3.75
C ALA A 108 9.92 -10.96 -3.07
N ALA A 109 9.41 -10.16 -2.12
CA ALA A 109 8.16 -10.46 -1.45
C ALA A 109 6.93 -10.16 -2.32
N GLY A 110 7.10 -9.39 -3.39
CA GLY A 110 6.01 -9.08 -4.31
C GLY A 110 5.55 -7.63 -4.29
N MET A 111 6.35 -6.74 -3.70
CA MET A 111 6.03 -5.31 -3.68
C MET A 111 6.47 -4.63 -4.97
N ASN A 112 5.71 -3.62 -5.36
CA ASN A 112 5.91 -2.94 -6.65
C ASN A 112 6.76 -1.68 -6.54
N GLU A 113 6.61 -0.93 -5.44
CA GLU A 113 7.32 0.33 -5.23
C GLU A 113 7.78 0.44 -3.79
N HIS A 114 8.67 1.39 -3.55
CA HIS A 114 9.34 1.54 -2.26
C HIS A 114 9.50 3.02 -1.94
N PHE A 115 8.92 3.45 -0.81
CA PHE A 115 8.98 4.85 -0.40
C PHE A 115 9.63 4.97 0.97
N SER A 116 10.54 5.94 1.11
CA SER A 116 11.19 6.24 2.38
C SER A 116 10.32 7.18 3.21
N LYS A 117 10.32 6.98 4.53
CA LYS A 117 9.69 7.93 5.44
C LYS A 117 10.69 9.04 5.79
N PRO A 118 10.24 10.27 5.96
CA PRO A 118 8.85 10.73 5.88
C PRO A 118 8.38 10.72 4.43
N LEU A 119 7.14 10.32 4.23
CA LEU A 119 6.59 10.16 2.88
C LEU A 119 6.44 11.51 2.19
N GLN A 120 6.87 11.56 0.94
CA GLN A 120 6.57 12.67 0.07
C GLN A 120 5.28 12.32 -0.64
N MET A 121 4.16 12.74 -0.08
CA MET A 121 2.85 12.29 -0.55
C MET A 121 2.59 12.60 -2.01
N GLU A 122 3.16 13.69 -2.51
CA GLU A 122 3.03 14.02 -3.93
C GLU A 122 3.56 12.90 -4.82
N LYS A 123 4.72 12.33 -4.45
CA LYS A 123 5.30 11.21 -5.18
C LYS A 123 4.47 9.95 -5.05
N VAL A 124 3.95 9.70 -3.86
CA VAL A 124 3.10 8.53 -3.62
C VAL A 124 1.83 8.62 -4.47
N ILE A 125 1.21 9.79 -4.48
CA ILE A 125 -0.02 10.01 -5.25
C ILE A 125 0.25 9.87 -6.75
N ASP A 126 1.36 10.42 -7.23
CA ASP A 126 1.72 10.26 -8.65
C ASP A 126 1.94 8.80 -9.01
N THR A 127 2.54 8.03 -8.10
CA THR A 127 2.77 6.60 -8.34
C THR A 127 1.46 5.83 -8.34
N ILE A 128 0.54 6.17 -7.42
CA ILE A 128 -0.80 5.58 -7.42
C ILE A 128 -1.49 5.88 -8.75
N ARG A 129 -1.39 7.13 -9.20
CA ARG A 129 -1.99 7.55 -10.46
C ARG A 129 -1.45 6.71 -11.63
N PHE A 130 -0.14 6.49 -11.64
CA PHE A 130 0.50 5.68 -12.67
C PHE A 130 -0.04 4.25 -12.68
N TYR A 131 -0.09 3.61 -11.52
CA TYR A 131 -0.50 2.19 -11.46
C TYR A 131 -1.99 1.99 -11.64
N CYS A 132 -2.79 2.90 -11.13
CA CYS A 132 -4.23 2.67 -11.06
C CYS A 132 -5.01 3.23 -12.22
N THR A 133 -4.48 4.23 -12.92
CA THR A 133 -5.17 4.85 -14.05
C THR A 133 -4.62 4.42 -15.41
N ALA A 134 -3.48 3.75 -15.43
CA ALA A 134 -2.86 3.30 -16.67
C ALA A 134 -3.35 1.94 -17.15
N ARG A 135 -4.14 1.25 -16.33
CA ARG A 135 -4.64 -0.09 -16.67
C ARG A 135 -5.94 -0.08 -17.46
#